data_6353d76cc3dc70af39f8776e412ef0df
#
_entry.id   6353d76cc3dc70af39f8776e412ef0df
#
_cell.length_a   1.000
_cell.length_b   1.000
_cell.length_c   1.000
_cell.angle_alpha   90.00
_cell.angle_beta   90.00
_cell.angle_gamma   90.00
#
_symmetry.space_group_name_H-M   'P 1'
#
loop_
_entity.id
_entity.type
_entity.pdbx_description
1 polymer ?
#
loop_
_entity_poly.entity_id
_entity_poly.type
_entity_poly.pdbx_seq_one_letter_code
_entity_poly.pdbx_strand_id
1 'polypeptide(L)'
;MKGDIYVMESKMNEFIKITEGEKVALIDPVGKVCLGVSKRFADNLDKPEFQEKLFPVWEQQTEFVKEIEKNHEKINTVYLMVTRKCNMNCDFCAISANDKLRPEKEFKLEDIQNKVIPFFQKNKPHKMILTGGEPLIKDQIVEIAKALRNGLTCPITLQSNGLAITEELTEQLKGYIDEIDFSTMHMFGTPEKEQQLI
;
A
#
# COMPACT_ATOMS: atom_id res chain seq x y z
N MET A 1 -12.88 -35.79 -16.45
CA MET A 1 -13.82 -35.51 -15.31
C MET A 1 -13.50 -36.29 -14.02
N LYS A 2 -13.05 -37.56 -14.04
CA LYS A 2 -12.72 -38.28 -12.77
C LYS A 2 -11.36 -37.87 -12.14
N GLY A 3 -10.41 -37.34 -12.91
CA GLY A 3 -9.11 -36.91 -12.42
C GLY A 3 -9.17 -35.60 -11.63
N ASP A 4 -10.04 -34.69 -12.02
CA ASP A 4 -10.18 -33.36 -11.40
C ASP A 4 -10.83 -33.45 -10.02
N ILE A 5 -11.77 -34.37 -9.82
CA ILE A 5 -12.47 -34.59 -8.55
C ILE A 5 -11.51 -35.16 -7.50
N TYR A 6 -10.62 -36.09 -7.88
CA TYR A 6 -9.65 -36.69 -6.94
C TYR A 6 -8.58 -35.69 -6.48
N VAL A 7 -8.16 -34.79 -7.36
CA VAL A 7 -7.24 -33.67 -7.01
C VAL A 7 -7.94 -32.67 -6.10
N MET A 8 -9.25 -32.45 -6.28
CA MET A 8 -10.05 -31.57 -5.42
C MET A 8 -10.17 -32.11 -3.99
N GLU A 9 -10.51 -33.39 -3.81
CA GLU A 9 -10.66 -34.00 -2.48
C GLU A 9 -9.36 -33.96 -1.66
N SER A 10 -8.21 -34.21 -2.28
CA SER A 10 -6.93 -34.15 -1.60
C SER A 10 -6.54 -32.73 -1.17
N LYS A 11 -6.85 -31.69 -1.95
CA LYS A 11 -6.56 -30.29 -1.64
C LYS A 11 -7.50 -29.70 -0.62
N MET A 12 -8.77 -30.11 -0.59
CA MET A 12 -9.76 -29.59 0.36
C MET A 12 -9.46 -29.93 1.81
N ASN A 13 -8.74 -31.03 2.07
CA ASN A 13 -8.31 -31.43 3.40
C ASN A 13 -7.12 -30.62 3.94
N GLU A 14 -6.49 -29.80 3.10
CA GLU A 14 -5.34 -28.96 3.46
C GLU A 14 -5.71 -27.54 3.89
N PHE A 15 -7.01 -27.13 3.75
CA PHE A 15 -7.44 -25.81 4.18
C PHE A 15 -7.41 -25.68 5.70
N ILE A 16 -6.74 -24.63 6.16
CA ILE A 16 -6.85 -24.18 7.56
C ILE A 16 -8.15 -23.39 7.69
N LYS A 17 -9.01 -23.78 8.65
CA LYS A 17 -10.29 -23.12 8.91
C LYS A 17 -10.16 -22.26 10.16
N ILE A 18 -10.39 -20.95 10.03
CA ILE A 18 -10.49 -20.00 11.14
C ILE A 18 -11.94 -19.52 11.22
N THR A 19 -12.61 -19.74 12.33
CA THR A 19 -14.04 -19.45 12.50
C THR A 19 -14.24 -18.30 13.49
N GLU A 20 -15.05 -17.32 13.10
CA GLU A 20 -15.53 -16.24 13.95
C GLU A 20 -17.04 -16.05 13.75
N GLY A 21 -17.85 -16.51 14.69
CA GLY A 21 -19.32 -16.52 14.57
C GLY A 21 -19.78 -17.32 13.37
N GLU A 22 -20.53 -16.68 12.49
CA GLU A 22 -21.06 -17.27 11.24
C GLU A 22 -20.11 -17.13 10.03
N LYS A 23 -18.92 -16.55 10.23
CA LYS A 23 -17.91 -16.37 9.19
C LYS A 23 -16.75 -17.35 9.37
N VAL A 24 -16.26 -17.88 8.27
CA VAL A 24 -15.10 -18.78 8.25
C VAL A 24 -14.12 -18.29 7.19
N ALA A 25 -12.85 -18.18 7.56
CA ALA A 25 -11.75 -18.03 6.63
C ALA A 25 -11.21 -19.42 6.28
N LEU A 26 -11.21 -19.75 5.00
CA LEU A 26 -10.54 -20.92 4.45
C LEU A 26 -9.18 -20.49 3.90
N ILE A 27 -8.10 -20.99 4.50
CA ILE A 27 -6.75 -20.60 4.14
C ILE A 27 -6.07 -21.80 3.47
N ASP A 28 -5.65 -21.62 2.23
CA ASP A 28 -4.75 -22.52 1.53
C ASP A 28 -3.30 -22.02 1.71
N PRO A 29 -2.50 -22.66 2.60
CA PRO A 29 -1.15 -22.20 2.85
C PRO A 29 -0.19 -22.45 1.67
N VAL A 30 -0.51 -23.40 0.80
CA VAL A 30 0.30 -23.74 -0.38
C VAL A 30 -0.01 -22.80 -1.53
N GLY A 31 -1.29 -22.62 -1.84
CA GLY A 31 -1.75 -21.67 -2.88
C GLY A 31 -1.73 -20.22 -2.40
N LYS A 32 -1.44 -19.96 -1.12
CA LYS A 32 -1.42 -18.62 -0.48
C LYS A 32 -2.72 -17.85 -0.68
N VAL A 33 -3.83 -18.56 -0.68
CA VAL A 33 -5.17 -18.02 -0.89
C VAL A 33 -5.94 -18.04 0.42
N CYS A 34 -6.69 -16.98 0.69
CA CYS A 34 -7.63 -16.88 1.80
C CYS A 34 -9.02 -16.52 1.26
N LEU A 35 -10.01 -17.37 1.53
CA LEU A 35 -11.38 -17.18 1.08
C LEU A 35 -12.31 -17.06 2.28
N GLY A 36 -13.12 -16.00 2.32
CA GLY A 36 -14.17 -15.81 3.31
C GLY A 36 -15.45 -16.52 2.87
N VAL A 37 -15.96 -17.43 3.70
CA VAL A 37 -17.22 -18.14 3.45
C VAL A 37 -18.12 -18.11 4.68
N SER A 38 -19.41 -18.44 4.51
CA SER A 38 -20.29 -18.67 5.66
C SER A 38 -19.96 -19.98 6.36
N LYS A 39 -20.24 -20.06 7.67
CA LYS A 39 -20.09 -21.31 8.43
C LYS A 39 -20.85 -22.46 7.80
N ARG A 40 -22.10 -22.24 7.37
CA ARG A 40 -22.88 -23.24 6.64
C ARG A 40 -22.17 -23.77 5.39
N PHE A 41 -21.46 -22.90 4.66
CA PHE A 41 -20.69 -23.30 3.49
C PHE A 41 -19.49 -24.15 3.91
N ALA A 42 -18.72 -23.70 4.90
CA ALA A 42 -17.52 -24.38 5.40
C ALA A 42 -17.82 -25.76 6.01
N ASP A 43 -18.98 -25.91 6.67
CA ASP A 43 -19.41 -27.17 7.29
C ASP A 43 -19.89 -28.21 6.26
N ASN A 44 -20.09 -27.83 5.02
CA ASN A 44 -20.55 -28.71 3.92
C ASN A 44 -19.51 -28.85 2.79
N LEU A 45 -18.26 -28.52 3.03
CA LEU A 45 -17.18 -28.59 2.01
C LEU A 45 -16.85 -30.01 1.57
N ASP A 46 -17.27 -31.03 2.33
CA ASP A 46 -17.19 -32.43 1.94
C ASP A 46 -18.17 -32.82 0.82
N LYS A 47 -19.18 -31.98 0.56
CA LYS A 47 -20.20 -32.25 -0.46
C LYS A 47 -19.78 -31.69 -1.83
N PRO A 48 -19.91 -32.50 -2.92
CA PRO A 48 -19.50 -32.10 -4.27
C PRO A 48 -20.10 -30.75 -4.73
N GLU A 49 -21.34 -30.49 -4.43
CA GLU A 49 -22.06 -29.27 -4.82
C GLU A 49 -21.47 -27.97 -4.22
N PHE A 50 -20.80 -28.06 -3.04
CA PHE A 50 -20.09 -26.95 -2.43
C PHE A 50 -18.67 -26.81 -3.00
N GLN A 51 -18.02 -27.92 -3.30
CA GLN A 51 -16.73 -27.97 -3.94
C GLN A 51 -16.76 -27.36 -5.33
N GLU A 52 -17.77 -27.71 -6.15
CA GLU A 52 -18.00 -27.15 -7.47
C GLU A 52 -18.15 -25.62 -7.47
N LYS A 53 -18.70 -25.06 -6.39
CA LYS A 53 -18.82 -23.60 -6.22
C LYS A 53 -17.53 -22.95 -5.74
N LEU A 54 -16.78 -23.61 -4.87
CA LEU A 54 -15.53 -23.07 -4.32
C LEU A 54 -14.38 -23.12 -5.32
N PHE A 55 -14.28 -24.21 -6.07
CA PHE A 55 -13.11 -24.49 -6.90
C PHE A 55 -12.83 -23.40 -7.95
N PRO A 56 -13.78 -22.88 -8.73
CA PRO A 56 -13.49 -21.81 -9.70
C PRO A 56 -12.97 -20.54 -9.04
N VAL A 57 -13.51 -20.18 -7.86
CA VAL A 57 -13.07 -18.99 -7.11
C VAL A 57 -11.66 -19.19 -6.56
N TRP A 58 -11.41 -20.35 -5.99
CA TRP A 58 -10.09 -20.71 -5.46
C TRP A 58 -9.03 -20.75 -6.57
N GLU A 59 -9.36 -21.36 -7.72
CA GLU A 59 -8.46 -21.44 -8.88
C GLU A 59 -8.12 -20.06 -9.42
N GLN A 60 -9.12 -19.20 -9.59
CA GLN A 60 -8.93 -17.81 -10.03
C GLN A 60 -8.01 -17.04 -9.06
N GLN A 61 -8.21 -17.18 -7.75
CA GLN A 61 -7.35 -16.54 -6.76
C GLN A 61 -5.94 -17.12 -6.77
N THR A 62 -5.80 -18.42 -6.95
CA THR A 62 -4.49 -19.09 -7.04
C THR A 62 -3.71 -18.61 -8.27
N GLU A 63 -4.36 -18.48 -9.43
CA GLU A 63 -3.73 -17.93 -10.63
C GLU A 63 -3.32 -16.46 -10.42
N PHE A 64 -4.16 -15.66 -9.78
CA PHE A 64 -3.83 -14.28 -9.43
C PHE A 64 -2.60 -14.19 -8.51
N VAL A 65 -2.53 -15.05 -7.48
CA VAL A 65 -1.35 -15.12 -6.59
C VAL A 65 -0.09 -15.53 -7.37
N LYS A 66 -0.17 -16.52 -8.25
CA LYS A 66 0.97 -16.94 -9.09
C LYS A 66 1.43 -15.81 -10.02
N GLU A 67 0.50 -15.03 -10.57
CA GLU A 67 0.84 -13.87 -11.39
C GLU A 67 1.56 -12.78 -10.57
N ILE A 68 1.07 -12.50 -9.35
CA ILE A 68 1.76 -11.62 -8.40
C ILE A 68 3.16 -12.16 -8.11
N GLU A 69 3.30 -13.45 -7.75
CA GLU A 69 4.60 -14.05 -7.44
C GLU A 69 5.57 -14.00 -8.61
N LYS A 70 5.11 -14.25 -9.82
CA LYS A 70 5.92 -14.12 -11.04
C LYS A 70 6.40 -12.70 -11.28
N ASN A 71 5.66 -11.71 -10.76
CA ASN A 71 6.01 -10.30 -10.83
C ASN A 71 6.74 -9.80 -9.58
N HIS A 72 6.97 -10.65 -8.57
CA HIS A 72 7.60 -10.28 -7.28
C HIS A 72 9.07 -9.83 -7.36
N GLU A 73 9.73 -10.04 -8.49
CA GLU A 73 11.06 -9.45 -8.74
C GLU A 73 11.00 -7.94 -8.96
N LYS A 74 9.80 -7.36 -9.10
CA LYS A 74 9.60 -5.93 -9.32
C LYS A 74 9.06 -5.28 -8.06
N ILE A 75 9.75 -4.24 -7.60
CA ILE A 75 9.25 -3.40 -6.51
C ILE A 75 7.95 -2.74 -6.99
N ASN A 76 6.82 -3.05 -6.35
CA ASN A 76 5.53 -2.49 -6.75
C ASN A 76 5.43 -1.02 -6.33
N THR A 77 5.43 -0.76 -5.03
CA THR A 77 5.30 0.60 -4.49
C THR A 77 6.42 0.88 -3.50
N VAL A 78 7.02 2.04 -3.64
CA VAL A 78 8.05 2.56 -2.73
C VAL A 78 7.47 3.71 -1.93
N TYR A 79 7.55 3.62 -0.62
CA TYR A 79 7.29 4.74 0.28
C TYR A 79 8.64 5.37 0.65
N LEU A 80 8.92 6.53 0.08
CA LEU A 80 10.13 7.29 0.39
C LEU A 80 9.83 8.32 1.48
N MET A 81 10.22 7.99 2.69
CA MET A 81 10.08 8.87 3.84
C MET A 81 11.18 9.93 3.80
N VAL A 82 10.86 11.15 3.36
CA VAL A 82 11.82 12.24 3.21
C VAL A 82 12.11 12.98 4.51
N THR A 83 11.17 12.93 5.48
CA THR A 83 11.33 13.52 6.80
C THR A 83 10.49 12.79 7.85
N ARG A 84 10.92 12.84 9.10
CA ARG A 84 10.08 12.45 10.25
C ARG A 84 9.47 13.65 10.98
N LYS A 85 9.82 14.87 10.59
CA LYS A 85 9.21 16.10 11.07
C LYS A 85 7.78 16.23 10.57
N CYS A 86 6.87 16.73 11.40
CA CYS A 86 5.50 17.02 11.02
C CYS A 86 5.05 18.31 11.68
N ASN A 87 4.20 19.07 11.02
CA ASN A 87 3.52 20.24 11.61
C ASN A 87 2.27 19.85 12.42
N MET A 88 2.06 18.55 12.61
CA MET A 88 0.99 17.96 13.42
C MET A 88 1.55 17.02 14.49
N ASN A 89 0.69 16.71 15.49
CA ASN A 89 0.97 15.76 16.55
C ASN A 89 -0.25 14.86 16.76
N CYS A 90 -0.46 13.94 15.82
CA CYS A 90 -1.62 13.02 15.82
C CYS A 90 -1.35 11.82 16.72
N ASP A 91 -2.28 11.51 17.63
CA ASP A 91 -2.16 10.40 18.58
C ASP A 91 -2.09 9.03 17.87
N PHE A 92 -2.69 8.92 16.67
CA PHE A 92 -2.72 7.71 15.86
C PHE A 92 -1.55 7.61 14.86
N CYS A 93 -0.56 8.50 14.92
CA CYS A 93 0.55 8.52 13.96
C CYS A 93 1.43 7.27 14.09
N ALA A 94 1.44 6.42 13.06
CA ALA A 94 2.20 5.16 13.06
C ALA A 94 3.73 5.34 13.23
N ILE A 95 4.26 6.51 12.85
CA ILE A 95 5.69 6.83 12.97
C ILE A 95 5.99 7.84 14.09
N SER A 96 4.98 8.22 14.87
CA SER A 96 5.07 9.20 15.94
C SER A 96 5.73 10.52 15.50
N ALA A 97 5.41 10.95 14.28
CA ALA A 97 5.90 12.22 13.73
C ALA A 97 5.28 13.39 14.49
N ASN A 98 6.06 14.42 14.76
CA ASN A 98 5.59 15.63 15.45
C ASN A 98 6.51 16.83 15.17
N ASP A 99 6.11 18.01 15.63
CA ASP A 99 6.81 19.28 15.45
C ASP A 99 8.10 19.41 16.28
N LYS A 100 8.23 18.61 17.33
CA LYS A 100 9.39 18.63 18.26
C LYS A 100 10.53 17.74 17.79
N LEU A 101 10.24 16.79 16.89
CA LEU A 101 11.27 15.90 16.36
C LEU A 101 12.37 16.70 15.65
N ARG A 102 13.61 16.33 15.95
CA ARG A 102 14.81 16.82 15.28
C ARG A 102 15.58 15.61 14.78
N PRO A 103 15.16 15.06 13.63
CA PRO A 103 15.78 13.83 13.12
C PRO A 103 17.25 14.10 12.81
N GLU A 104 18.13 13.32 13.42
CA GLU A 104 19.58 13.42 13.21
C GLU A 104 19.97 12.98 11.79
N LYS A 105 19.20 12.09 11.21
CA LYS A 105 19.44 11.50 9.87
C LYS A 105 18.18 11.60 9.04
N GLU A 106 18.22 12.42 8.02
CA GLU A 106 17.22 12.53 6.96
C GLU A 106 17.90 12.51 5.61
N PHE A 107 17.18 12.07 4.59
CA PHE A 107 17.65 12.21 3.22
C PHE A 107 17.84 13.68 2.86
N LYS A 108 19.06 14.01 2.41
CA LYS A 108 19.36 15.27 1.75
C LYS A 108 19.17 15.11 0.24
N LEU A 109 19.08 16.20 -0.49
CA LEU A 109 19.00 16.16 -1.95
C LEU A 109 20.14 15.33 -2.57
N GLU A 110 21.35 15.45 -2.02
CA GLU A 110 22.52 14.68 -2.46
C GLU A 110 22.35 13.17 -2.27
N ASP A 111 21.72 12.72 -1.17
CA ASP A 111 21.43 11.29 -0.96
C ASP A 111 20.40 10.79 -1.97
N ILE A 112 19.40 11.62 -2.30
CA ILE A 112 18.38 11.31 -3.32
C ILE A 112 19.08 11.10 -4.68
N GLN A 113 19.93 12.03 -5.07
CA GLN A 113 20.62 12.00 -6.37
C GLN A 113 21.64 10.85 -6.48
N ASN A 114 22.43 10.63 -5.43
CA ASN A 114 23.58 9.73 -5.50
C ASN A 114 23.29 8.30 -5.03
N LYS A 115 22.19 8.06 -4.29
CA LYS A 115 21.87 6.74 -3.72
C LYS A 115 20.48 6.26 -4.15
N VAL A 116 19.43 7.08 -3.91
CA VAL A 116 18.05 6.68 -4.13
C VAL A 116 17.73 6.51 -5.62
N ILE A 117 18.03 7.52 -6.43
CA ILE A 117 17.77 7.48 -7.88
C ILE A 117 18.52 6.33 -8.56
N PRO A 118 19.84 6.15 -8.40
CA PRO A 118 20.56 5.04 -9.03
C PRO A 118 20.02 3.66 -8.62
N PHE A 119 19.62 3.50 -7.35
CA PHE A 119 19.03 2.26 -6.88
C PHE A 119 17.73 1.95 -7.60
N PHE A 120 16.82 2.94 -7.74
CA PHE A 120 15.52 2.73 -8.39
C PHE A 120 15.57 2.80 -9.92
N GLN A 121 16.59 3.36 -10.52
CA GLN A 121 16.85 3.17 -11.96
C GLN A 121 17.15 1.70 -12.29
N LYS A 122 17.84 1.00 -11.41
CA LYS A 122 18.13 -0.43 -11.53
C LYS A 122 16.90 -1.29 -11.16
N ASN A 123 16.18 -0.93 -10.10
CA ASN A 123 15.10 -1.72 -9.51
C ASN A 123 13.72 -1.09 -9.77
N LYS A 124 13.47 -0.62 -10.94
CA LYS A 124 12.31 0.11 -11.47
C LYS A 124 10.98 -0.13 -10.71
N PRO A 125 10.59 0.71 -9.75
CA PRO A 125 9.31 0.57 -9.07
C PRO A 125 8.15 0.94 -10.00
N HIS A 126 6.97 0.39 -9.73
CA HIS A 126 5.77 0.78 -10.45
C HIS A 126 5.25 2.15 -10.01
N LYS A 127 5.38 2.49 -8.74
CA LYS A 127 4.94 3.77 -8.14
C LYS A 127 5.88 4.17 -7.01
N MET A 128 6.14 5.47 -6.88
CA MET A 128 6.83 6.03 -5.72
C MET A 128 5.91 7.00 -4.98
N ILE A 129 5.86 6.86 -3.66
CA ILE A 129 5.09 7.73 -2.78
C ILE A 129 6.08 8.50 -1.91
N LEU A 130 6.13 9.82 -2.10
CA LEU A 130 6.82 10.73 -1.19
C LEU A 130 5.96 10.90 0.07
N THR A 131 6.51 10.56 1.20
CA THR A 131 5.80 10.58 2.47
C THR A 131 6.76 10.97 3.61
N GLY A 132 6.31 10.82 4.84
CA GLY A 132 7.11 11.08 6.02
C GLY A 132 6.26 11.42 7.21
N GLY A 133 6.69 12.40 8.00
CA GLY A 133 5.81 13.15 8.86
C GLY A 133 4.90 14.03 8.00
N GLU A 134 5.43 15.20 7.59
CA GLU A 134 4.80 16.02 6.56
C GLU A 134 5.85 16.42 5.51
N PRO A 135 5.78 15.85 4.30
CA PRO A 135 6.79 16.13 3.28
C PRO A 135 6.82 17.59 2.82
N LEU A 136 5.69 18.30 2.84
CA LEU A 136 5.62 19.69 2.39
C LEU A 136 6.36 20.71 3.30
N ILE A 137 6.71 20.31 4.54
CA ILE A 137 7.57 21.16 5.42
C ILE A 137 9.05 20.79 5.33
N LYS A 138 9.40 19.82 4.48
CA LYS A 138 10.79 19.43 4.23
C LYS A 138 11.49 20.51 3.41
N ASP A 139 12.59 21.02 3.92
CA ASP A 139 13.49 21.85 3.13
C ASP A 139 13.88 21.11 1.84
N GLN A 140 13.92 21.78 0.72
CA GLN A 140 14.26 21.22 -0.59
C GLN A 140 13.26 20.16 -1.11
N ILE A 141 11.99 20.15 -0.67
CA ILE A 141 10.99 19.18 -1.18
C ILE A 141 10.79 19.32 -2.70
N VAL A 142 10.82 20.54 -3.21
CA VAL A 142 10.67 20.82 -4.64
C VAL A 142 11.86 20.27 -5.42
N GLU A 143 13.08 20.51 -4.95
CA GLU A 143 14.31 20.01 -5.56
C GLU A 143 14.37 18.47 -5.52
N ILE A 144 13.91 17.88 -4.42
CA ILE A 144 13.78 16.41 -4.28
C ILE A 144 12.79 15.86 -5.31
N ALA A 145 11.60 16.44 -5.41
CA ALA A 145 10.57 16.03 -6.38
C ALA A 145 11.10 16.14 -7.81
N LYS A 146 11.74 17.27 -8.14
CA LYS A 146 12.37 17.51 -9.43
C LYS A 146 13.48 16.50 -9.76
N ALA A 147 14.35 16.20 -8.80
CA ALA A 147 15.42 15.22 -8.98
C ALA A 147 14.86 13.82 -9.23
N LEU A 148 13.84 13.40 -8.45
CA LEU A 148 13.18 12.11 -8.63
C LEU A 148 12.49 12.01 -9.99
N ARG A 149 11.75 13.05 -10.41
CA ARG A 149 11.08 13.08 -11.72
C ARG A 149 12.07 12.98 -12.88
N ASN A 150 13.20 13.69 -12.78
CA ASN A 150 14.24 13.65 -13.82
C ASN A 150 14.98 12.31 -13.86
N GLY A 151 15.07 11.62 -12.74
CA GLY A 151 15.82 10.36 -12.60
C GLY A 151 14.98 9.10 -12.76
N LEU A 152 13.65 9.18 -12.59
CA LEU A 152 12.76 8.02 -12.54
C LEU A 152 11.59 8.20 -13.53
N THR A 153 11.09 7.08 -14.05
CA THR A 153 9.98 7.05 -15.01
C THR A 153 8.65 6.62 -14.39
N CYS A 154 8.66 6.13 -13.14
CA CYS A 154 7.44 5.72 -12.46
C CYS A 154 6.60 6.93 -12.02
N PRO A 155 5.28 6.77 -11.84
CA PRO A 155 4.44 7.76 -11.20
C PRO A 155 4.93 8.12 -9.79
N ILE A 156 4.87 9.42 -9.45
CA ILE A 156 5.25 9.96 -8.15
C ILE A 156 4.03 10.59 -7.50
N THR A 157 3.61 10.04 -6.37
CA THR A 157 2.53 10.57 -5.52
C THR A 157 3.14 11.27 -4.31
N LEU A 158 2.61 12.40 -3.94
CA LEU A 158 2.92 13.09 -2.69
C LEU A 158 1.81 12.85 -1.68
N GLN A 159 2.13 12.25 -0.54
CA GLN A 159 1.19 12.03 0.55
C GLN A 159 1.36 13.09 1.63
N SER A 160 0.33 13.90 1.86
CA SER A 160 0.38 15.10 2.72
C SER A 160 -0.86 15.25 3.59
N ASN A 161 -0.72 15.92 4.75
CA ASN A 161 -1.84 16.38 5.54
C ASN A 161 -2.51 17.67 5.00
N GLY A 162 -1.92 18.29 3.98
CA GLY A 162 -2.45 19.44 3.29
C GLY A 162 -2.24 20.81 3.97
N LEU A 163 -1.85 20.86 5.26
CA LEU A 163 -1.78 22.12 6.01
C LEU A 163 -0.68 23.10 5.54
N ALA A 164 0.34 22.57 4.87
CA ALA A 164 1.44 23.37 4.36
C ALA A 164 1.31 23.68 2.84
N ILE A 165 0.19 23.29 2.22
CA ILE A 165 -0.01 23.52 0.82
C ILE A 165 -0.32 25.00 0.54
N THR A 166 0.32 25.58 -0.46
CA THR A 166 0.07 26.93 -0.96
C THR A 166 0.01 26.89 -2.49
N GLU A 167 -0.61 27.88 -3.09
CA GLU A 167 -0.65 28.02 -4.55
C GLU A 167 0.78 28.05 -5.14
N GLU A 168 1.69 28.81 -4.50
CA GLU A 168 3.07 28.91 -4.91
C GLU A 168 3.77 27.54 -4.89
N LEU A 169 3.63 26.78 -3.79
CA LEU A 169 4.25 25.47 -3.66
C LEU A 169 3.65 24.48 -4.66
N THR A 170 2.35 24.56 -4.91
CA THR A 170 1.66 23.73 -5.91
C THR A 170 2.21 24.00 -7.33
N GLU A 171 2.37 25.26 -7.71
CA GLU A 171 2.98 25.60 -9.01
C GLU A 171 4.44 25.14 -9.11
N GLN A 172 5.22 25.22 -8.02
CA GLN A 172 6.60 24.70 -7.99
C GLN A 172 6.70 23.18 -8.12
N LEU A 173 5.69 22.43 -7.63
CA LEU A 173 5.64 20.97 -7.70
C LEU A 173 5.02 20.45 -9.01
N LYS A 174 4.36 21.31 -9.76
CA LYS A 174 3.67 20.97 -10.99
C LYS A 174 4.60 20.36 -12.04
N GLY A 175 4.19 19.23 -12.59
CA GLY A 175 4.99 18.46 -13.55
C GLY A 175 6.07 17.57 -12.93
N TYR A 176 6.31 17.67 -11.60
CA TYR A 176 7.22 16.76 -10.87
C TYR A 176 6.47 15.72 -10.04
N ILE A 177 5.24 16.03 -9.65
CA ILE A 177 4.32 15.15 -8.93
C ILE A 177 3.13 14.85 -9.82
N ASP A 178 2.71 13.59 -9.90
CA ASP A 178 1.56 13.17 -10.72
C ASP A 178 0.25 13.24 -9.92
N GLU A 179 0.32 13.02 -8.61
CA GLU A 179 -0.84 12.90 -7.74
C GLU A 179 -0.51 13.40 -6.33
N ILE A 180 -1.44 14.08 -5.69
CA ILE A 180 -1.37 14.41 -4.27
C ILE A 180 -2.44 13.64 -3.53
N ASP A 181 -2.03 12.87 -2.54
CA ASP A 181 -2.85 12.02 -1.69
C ASP A 181 -3.02 12.71 -0.32
N PHE A 182 -4.22 13.20 -0.03
CA PHE A 182 -4.48 13.92 1.20
C PHE A 182 -4.88 12.98 2.35
N SER A 183 -4.10 13.01 3.42
CA SER A 183 -4.47 12.34 4.67
C SER A 183 -5.46 13.20 5.45
N THR A 184 -6.73 12.83 5.40
CA THR A 184 -7.83 13.56 6.05
C THR A 184 -8.22 13.01 7.42
N MET A 185 -7.57 11.95 7.90
CA MET A 185 -7.91 11.27 9.16
C MET A 185 -7.93 12.19 10.39
N HIS A 186 -7.10 13.24 10.39
CA HIS A 186 -7.05 14.24 11.46
C HIS A 186 -8.24 15.21 11.47
N MET A 187 -9.05 15.21 10.40
CA MET A 187 -10.20 16.09 10.21
C MET A 187 -11.51 15.42 10.62
N PHE A 188 -11.53 14.08 10.74
CA PHE A 188 -12.72 13.37 11.19
C PHE A 188 -13.01 13.64 12.68
N GLY A 189 -14.26 14.00 12.97
CA GLY A 189 -14.79 14.16 14.32
C GLY A 189 -14.86 15.59 14.85
N THR A 190 -14.49 16.61 14.06
CA THR A 190 -14.75 18.01 14.38
C THR A 190 -15.34 18.75 13.16
N PRO A 191 -16.62 19.21 13.23
CA PRO A 191 -17.28 19.88 12.09
C PRO A 191 -16.50 21.13 11.58
N GLU A 192 -15.79 21.80 12.47
CA GLU A 192 -14.99 22.97 12.12
C GLU A 192 -13.76 22.62 11.27
N LYS A 193 -13.20 21.42 11.42
CA LYS A 193 -12.06 20.96 10.61
C LYS A 193 -12.51 20.40 9.25
N GLU A 194 -13.72 19.84 9.18
CA GLU A 194 -14.29 19.37 7.92
C GLU A 194 -14.60 20.53 6.97
N GLN A 195 -14.97 21.71 7.49
CA GLN A 195 -15.22 22.91 6.69
C GLN A 195 -13.95 23.55 6.09
N GLN A 196 -12.77 23.21 6.56
CA GLN A 196 -11.50 23.70 6.02
C GLN A 196 -11.02 22.93 4.77
N LEU A 197 -11.71 21.85 4.40
CA LEU A 197 -11.39 21.02 3.22
C LEU A 197 -12.15 21.42 1.95
N ILE A 198 -13.12 22.34 2.04
CA ILE A 198 -13.97 22.81 0.95
C ILE A 198 -13.55 24.24 0.57
#